data_3e902d79808fc3833f07480f6e17a955
#
_entry.id   3e902d79808fc3833f07480f6e17a955
#
_cell.length_a   1.000
_cell.length_b   1.000
_cell.length_c   1.000
_cell.angle_alpha   90.00
_cell.angle_beta   90.00
_cell.angle_gamma   90.00
#
_symmetry.space_group_name_H-M   'P 1'
#
loop_
_entity.id
_entity.type
_entity.pdbx_description
1 polymer ?
#
loop_
_entity_poly.entity_id
_entity_poly.type
_entity_poly.pdbx_seq_one_letter_code
_entity_poly.pdbx_strand_id
1 'polypeptide(L)'
;MEETMTELGFQLYSARNFLPFSNIFKKLAAAGYKQVEGYGAMYASLDEAGLKALREELDANGLSMPTGHFGLDLLEGDPEKALNIAKVLGVKAIYCPYLMPDQRPADAAGWFAFGKRLQEVGKPFVDAGLTFGWHNHDFEFKTLADGSTPQEQILAGGPDLKWEADIAWIVRGDADPFSWIESYGKRITAVHVKD
;
A
#
# COMPACT_ATOMS: atom_id res chain seq x y z
N MET A 1 9.11 16.02 24.29
CA MET A 1 8.61 15.41 23.07
C MET A 1 8.82 13.91 23.24
N GLU A 2 7.74 13.17 23.42
CA GLU A 2 7.85 11.69 23.36
C GLU A 2 8.32 11.33 21.94
N GLU A 3 9.45 10.67 21.84
CA GLU A 3 9.83 10.02 20.60
C GLU A 3 8.77 8.95 20.31
N THR A 4 7.90 9.22 19.35
CA THR A 4 7.00 8.21 18.83
C THR A 4 7.88 7.18 18.13
N MET A 5 8.16 6.07 18.83
CA MET A 5 8.86 4.93 18.25
C MET A 5 8.07 4.47 17.02
N THR A 6 8.71 4.48 15.86
CA THR A 6 8.12 3.91 14.64
C THR A 6 7.94 2.42 14.84
N GLU A 7 6.69 1.96 14.81
CA GLU A 7 6.41 0.52 14.93
C GLU A 7 6.76 -0.20 13.62
N LEU A 8 7.46 -1.32 13.75
CA LEU A 8 7.81 -2.16 12.60
C LEU A 8 6.63 -3.07 12.24
N GLY A 9 6.25 -3.03 10.97
CA GLY A 9 5.28 -3.91 10.35
C GLY A 9 5.94 -4.96 9.44
N PHE A 10 5.26 -6.07 9.22
CA PHE A 10 5.68 -7.10 8.26
C PHE A 10 4.63 -7.25 7.16
N GLN A 11 5.06 -7.08 5.90
CA GLN A 11 4.17 -7.28 4.76
C GLN A 11 3.95 -8.78 4.49
N LEU A 12 2.71 -9.23 4.60
CA LEU A 12 2.32 -10.64 4.49
C LEU A 12 2.53 -11.23 3.08
N TYR A 13 2.62 -10.39 2.04
CA TYR A 13 2.98 -10.86 0.70
C TYR A 13 4.34 -11.56 0.69
N SER A 14 5.28 -11.15 1.52
CA SER A 14 6.58 -11.81 1.67
C SER A 14 6.46 -13.24 2.20
N ALA A 15 5.39 -13.54 2.93
CA ALA A 15 5.10 -14.87 3.46
C ALA A 15 4.02 -15.65 2.66
N ARG A 16 3.61 -15.19 1.48
CA ARG A 16 2.49 -15.76 0.69
C ARG A 16 2.61 -17.25 0.37
N ASN A 17 3.83 -17.78 0.39
CA ASN A 17 4.10 -19.19 0.14
C ASN A 17 4.10 -20.05 1.42
N PHE A 18 3.84 -19.47 2.60
CA PHE A 18 3.91 -20.13 3.90
C PHE A 18 2.55 -20.15 4.61
N LEU A 19 1.52 -20.57 3.89
CA LEU A 19 0.18 -20.71 4.45
C LEU A 19 0.03 -21.99 5.29
N PRO A 20 -0.84 -22.01 6.33
CA PRO A 20 -1.60 -20.86 6.85
C PRO A 20 -0.72 -19.87 7.63
N PHE A 21 -1.14 -18.62 7.73
CA PHE A 21 -0.37 -17.54 8.40
C PHE A 21 -0.24 -17.70 9.90
N SER A 22 -0.99 -18.58 10.55
CA SER A 22 -0.98 -18.78 12.01
C SER A 22 0.42 -18.96 12.60
N ASN A 23 1.27 -19.75 11.91
CA ASN A 23 2.65 -19.95 12.33
C ASN A 23 3.52 -18.71 12.10
N ILE A 24 3.21 -17.92 11.05
CA ILE A 24 3.90 -16.67 10.74
C ILE A 24 3.57 -15.64 11.81
N PHE A 25 2.31 -15.46 12.19
CA PHE A 25 1.89 -14.52 13.23
C PHE A 25 2.57 -14.79 14.57
N LYS A 26 2.63 -16.05 14.99
CA LYS A 26 3.36 -16.44 16.21
C LYS A 26 4.84 -16.08 16.16
N LYS A 27 5.49 -16.31 15.01
CA LYS A 27 6.92 -15.97 14.81
C LYS A 27 7.14 -14.46 14.81
N LEU A 28 6.27 -13.70 14.13
CA LEU A 28 6.34 -12.25 14.09
C LEU A 28 6.16 -11.65 15.47
N ALA A 29 5.14 -12.09 16.22
CA ALA A 29 4.91 -11.65 17.59
C ALA A 29 6.12 -11.97 18.50
N ALA A 30 6.67 -13.18 18.40
CA ALA A 30 7.86 -13.58 19.16
C ALA A 30 9.12 -12.77 18.77
N ALA A 31 9.22 -12.32 17.51
CA ALA A 31 10.28 -11.44 17.03
C ALA A 31 10.06 -9.95 17.39
N GLY A 32 8.95 -9.62 18.06
CA GLY A 32 8.67 -8.26 18.53
C GLY A 32 7.87 -7.38 17.54
N TYR A 33 7.46 -7.91 16.39
CA TYR A 33 6.56 -7.18 15.49
C TYR A 33 5.21 -6.90 16.17
N LYS A 34 4.64 -5.73 15.87
CA LYS A 34 3.32 -5.31 16.35
C LYS A 34 2.31 -5.14 15.22
N GLN A 35 2.81 -5.04 14.00
CA GLN A 35 2.00 -4.74 12.84
C GLN A 35 2.28 -5.70 11.70
N VAL A 36 1.26 -5.94 10.90
CA VAL A 36 1.36 -6.61 9.60
C VAL A 36 0.64 -5.79 8.55
N GLU A 37 1.03 -5.99 7.30
CA GLU A 37 0.32 -5.43 6.16
C GLU A 37 -0.27 -6.53 5.31
N GLY A 38 -1.55 -6.40 4.97
CA GLY A 38 -2.25 -7.34 4.13
C GLY A 38 -2.13 -7.02 2.64
N TYR A 39 -2.61 -7.93 1.78
CA TYR A 39 -2.52 -7.76 0.33
C TYR A 39 -3.72 -8.37 -0.41
N GLY A 40 -4.00 -7.88 -1.63
CA GLY A 40 -5.23 -8.13 -2.39
C GLY A 40 -5.58 -9.60 -2.58
N ALA A 41 -4.64 -10.47 -2.96
CA ALA A 41 -4.93 -11.89 -3.14
C ALA A 41 -5.32 -12.61 -1.85
N MET A 42 -4.80 -12.17 -0.69
CA MET A 42 -5.23 -12.66 0.61
C MET A 42 -6.71 -12.31 0.86
N TYR A 43 -7.09 -11.05 0.63
CA TYR A 43 -8.47 -10.61 0.83
C TYR A 43 -9.46 -11.30 -0.10
N ALA A 44 -9.08 -11.51 -1.37
CA ALA A 44 -9.91 -12.18 -2.37
C ALA A 44 -10.25 -13.63 -1.99
N SER A 45 -9.40 -14.29 -1.19
CA SER A 45 -9.61 -15.67 -0.73
C SER A 45 -10.51 -15.80 0.50
N LEU A 46 -10.92 -14.69 1.13
CA LEU A 46 -11.66 -14.69 2.38
C LEU A 46 -13.11 -14.22 2.16
N ASP A 47 -14.02 -14.98 2.73
CA ASP A 47 -15.39 -14.54 2.97
C ASP A 47 -15.49 -13.77 4.31
N GLU A 48 -16.68 -13.38 4.70
CA GLU A 48 -16.90 -12.62 5.93
C GLU A 48 -16.47 -13.38 7.20
N ALA A 49 -16.68 -14.69 7.24
CA ALA A 49 -16.25 -15.53 8.34
C ALA A 49 -14.71 -15.64 8.39
N GLY A 50 -14.07 -15.77 7.23
CA GLY A 50 -12.63 -15.78 7.10
C GLY A 50 -11.98 -14.46 7.51
N LEU A 51 -12.59 -13.32 7.18
CA LEU A 51 -12.09 -12.01 7.63
C LEU A 51 -12.14 -11.87 9.16
N LYS A 52 -13.24 -12.31 9.78
CA LYS A 52 -13.38 -12.31 11.24
C LYS A 52 -12.36 -13.23 11.91
N ALA A 53 -12.21 -14.45 11.38
CA ALA A 53 -11.22 -15.40 11.89
C ALA A 53 -9.79 -14.85 11.78
N LEU A 54 -9.44 -14.18 10.67
CA LEU A 54 -8.15 -13.52 10.51
C LEU A 54 -7.96 -12.41 11.55
N ARG A 55 -9.00 -11.59 11.80
CA ARG A 55 -8.94 -10.53 12.82
C ARG A 55 -8.70 -11.12 14.20
N GLU A 56 -9.46 -12.16 14.58
CA GLU A 56 -9.30 -12.85 15.87
C GLU A 56 -7.89 -13.45 16.02
N GLU A 57 -7.35 -14.01 14.96
CA GLU A 57 -6.01 -14.57 14.97
C GLU A 57 -4.91 -13.53 15.13
N LEU A 58 -5.05 -12.37 14.48
CA LEU A 58 -4.16 -11.22 14.67
C LEU A 58 -4.22 -10.74 16.13
N ASP A 59 -5.43 -10.56 16.67
CA ASP A 59 -5.63 -10.12 18.06
C ASP A 59 -5.01 -11.11 19.07
N ALA A 60 -5.20 -12.41 18.86
CA ALA A 60 -4.64 -13.46 19.71
C ALA A 60 -3.09 -13.46 19.74
N ASN A 61 -2.46 -12.91 18.72
CA ASN A 61 -1.00 -12.75 18.62
C ASN A 61 -0.53 -11.33 18.98
N GLY A 62 -1.42 -10.42 19.38
CA GLY A 62 -1.09 -9.03 19.67
C GLY A 62 -0.60 -8.23 18.45
N LEU A 63 -1.06 -8.63 17.26
CA LEU A 63 -0.77 -7.98 15.99
C LEU A 63 -1.95 -7.12 15.53
N SER A 64 -1.66 -5.99 14.89
CA SER A 64 -2.64 -5.15 14.19
C SER A 64 -2.33 -5.12 12.69
N MET A 65 -3.31 -4.70 11.87
CA MET A 65 -3.15 -4.53 10.43
C MET A 65 -3.51 -3.09 10.02
N PRO A 66 -2.64 -2.10 10.34
CA PRO A 66 -2.96 -0.70 10.07
C PRO A 66 -2.88 -0.32 8.60
N THR A 67 -2.14 -1.05 7.78
CA THR A 67 -1.98 -0.81 6.35
C THR A 67 -2.37 -2.03 5.52
N GLY A 68 -2.72 -1.80 4.26
CA GLY A 68 -3.04 -2.89 3.35
C GLY A 68 -2.98 -2.48 1.89
N HIS A 69 -2.52 -3.40 1.06
CA HIS A 69 -2.53 -3.29 -0.40
C HIS A 69 -3.84 -3.78 -0.97
N PHE A 70 -4.54 -2.92 -1.69
CA PHE A 70 -5.82 -3.24 -2.34
C PHE A 70 -5.68 -3.02 -3.85
N GLY A 71 -6.01 -4.05 -4.64
CA GLY A 71 -5.95 -3.96 -6.10
C GLY A 71 -6.95 -2.93 -6.65
N LEU A 72 -6.56 -2.25 -7.74
CA LEU A 72 -7.37 -1.21 -8.36
C LEU A 72 -8.74 -1.71 -8.81
N ASP A 73 -8.81 -2.95 -9.28
CA ASP A 73 -10.05 -3.63 -9.66
C ASP A 73 -11.08 -3.72 -8.53
N LEU A 74 -10.63 -4.05 -7.33
CA LEU A 74 -11.49 -4.07 -6.14
C LEU A 74 -11.88 -2.66 -5.71
N LEU A 75 -10.91 -1.73 -5.70
CA LEU A 75 -11.14 -0.35 -5.27
C LEU A 75 -12.16 0.38 -6.14
N GLU A 76 -12.16 0.11 -7.45
CA GLU A 76 -13.12 0.69 -8.40
C GLU A 76 -14.42 -0.11 -8.53
N GLY A 77 -14.30 -1.44 -8.54
CA GLY A 77 -15.43 -2.32 -8.83
C GLY A 77 -16.35 -2.57 -7.65
N ASP A 78 -15.80 -2.60 -6.42
CA ASP A 78 -16.57 -2.85 -5.20
C ASP A 78 -15.94 -2.12 -3.99
N PRO A 79 -16.03 -0.79 -3.94
CA PRO A 79 -15.47 0.00 -2.84
C PRO A 79 -16.12 -0.32 -1.48
N GLU A 80 -17.37 -0.76 -1.45
CA GLU A 80 -18.04 -1.16 -0.21
C GLU A 80 -17.41 -2.41 0.38
N LYS A 81 -17.08 -3.39 -0.45
CA LYS A 81 -16.34 -4.58 -0.02
C LYS A 81 -14.94 -4.21 0.50
N ALA A 82 -14.22 -3.32 -0.18
CA ALA A 82 -12.93 -2.84 0.26
C ALA A 82 -13.02 -2.13 1.62
N LEU A 83 -14.03 -1.28 1.83
CA LEU A 83 -14.31 -0.62 3.11
C LEU A 83 -14.64 -1.63 4.22
N ASN A 84 -15.44 -2.66 3.91
CA ASN A 84 -15.77 -3.71 4.88
C ASN A 84 -14.51 -4.49 5.31
N ILE A 85 -13.65 -4.87 4.37
CA ILE A 85 -12.36 -5.52 4.64
C ILE A 85 -11.52 -4.63 5.56
N ALA A 86 -11.37 -3.35 5.22
CA ALA A 86 -10.61 -2.39 6.01
C ALA A 86 -11.17 -2.27 7.43
N LYS A 87 -12.48 -2.18 7.56
CA LYS A 87 -13.18 -2.08 8.85
C LYS A 87 -12.97 -3.31 9.72
N VAL A 88 -13.17 -4.51 9.18
CA VAL A 88 -13.04 -5.77 9.94
C VAL A 88 -11.61 -5.99 10.39
N LEU A 89 -10.63 -5.75 9.52
CA LEU A 89 -9.22 -5.98 9.82
C LEU A 89 -8.56 -4.82 10.57
N GLY A 90 -9.24 -3.67 10.68
CA GLY A 90 -8.72 -2.50 11.39
C GLY A 90 -7.73 -1.68 10.57
N VAL A 91 -7.76 -1.80 9.24
CA VAL A 91 -6.91 -1.02 8.32
C VAL A 91 -7.24 0.47 8.44
N LYS A 92 -6.19 1.29 8.48
CA LYS A 92 -6.26 2.76 8.56
C LYS A 92 -5.73 3.44 7.30
N ALA A 93 -4.87 2.75 6.55
CA ALA A 93 -4.34 3.23 5.29
C ALA A 93 -4.44 2.16 4.20
N ILE A 94 -4.98 2.54 3.07
CA ILE A 94 -5.12 1.72 1.87
C ILE A 94 -4.15 2.26 0.82
N TYR A 95 -3.32 1.37 0.28
CA TYR A 95 -2.46 1.69 -0.84
C TYR A 95 -2.80 0.82 -2.04
N CYS A 96 -3.00 1.45 -3.21
CA CYS A 96 -3.07 0.74 -4.48
C CYS A 96 -1.63 0.38 -4.89
N PRO A 97 -1.28 -0.93 -4.98
CA PRO A 97 0.13 -1.30 -5.05
C PRO A 97 0.67 -1.44 -6.47
N TYR A 98 -0.19 -1.56 -7.48
CA TYR A 98 0.30 -2.01 -8.78
C TYR A 98 -0.67 -1.73 -9.92
N LEU A 99 -0.08 -1.46 -11.08
CA LEU A 99 -0.78 -1.40 -12.35
C LEU A 99 -0.16 -2.43 -13.29
N MET A 100 -1.00 -3.28 -13.88
CA MET A 100 -0.53 -4.33 -14.79
C MET A 100 0.17 -3.71 -16.01
N PRO A 101 1.20 -4.36 -16.57
CA PRO A 101 1.99 -3.77 -17.66
C PRO A 101 1.17 -3.29 -18.86
N ASP A 102 0.12 -4.00 -19.23
CA ASP A 102 -0.79 -3.67 -20.32
C ASP A 102 -1.74 -2.51 -20.01
N GLN A 103 -1.86 -2.13 -18.75
CA GLN A 103 -2.66 -0.99 -18.27
C GLN A 103 -1.83 0.28 -18.08
N ARG A 104 -0.49 0.18 -18.18
CA ARG A 104 0.41 1.31 -17.90
C ARG A 104 0.35 2.33 -19.03
N PRO A 105 0.11 3.62 -18.74
CA PRO A 105 0.21 4.69 -19.71
C PRO A 105 1.59 4.77 -20.36
N ALA A 106 1.63 5.15 -21.61
CA ALA A 106 2.87 5.26 -22.38
C ALA A 106 3.59 6.61 -22.20
N ASP A 107 2.89 7.64 -21.71
CA ASP A 107 3.38 9.01 -21.63
C ASP A 107 2.98 9.74 -20.34
N ALA A 108 3.57 10.91 -20.14
CA ALA A 108 3.33 11.75 -18.97
C ALA A 108 1.86 12.14 -18.78
N ALA A 109 1.16 12.49 -19.88
CA ALA A 109 -0.25 12.88 -19.81
C ALA A 109 -1.14 11.73 -19.32
N GLY A 110 -0.86 10.51 -19.79
CA GLY A 110 -1.58 9.31 -19.36
C GLY A 110 -1.31 9.00 -17.86
N TRP A 111 -0.06 9.13 -17.39
CA TRP A 111 0.27 8.93 -15.99
C TRP A 111 -0.34 10.01 -15.08
N PHE A 112 -0.37 11.27 -15.54
CA PHE A 112 -1.07 12.34 -14.84
C PHE A 112 -2.58 12.05 -14.75
N ALA A 113 -3.20 11.61 -15.86
CA ALA A 113 -4.61 11.21 -15.88
C ALA A 113 -4.87 10.02 -14.95
N PHE A 114 -3.93 9.05 -14.85
CA PHE A 114 -4.01 7.95 -13.91
C PHE A 114 -3.96 8.44 -12.46
N GLY A 115 -3.10 9.39 -12.12
CA GLY A 115 -3.05 10.01 -10.79
C GLY A 115 -4.38 10.67 -10.41
N LYS A 116 -5.01 11.40 -11.35
CA LYS A 116 -6.36 11.96 -11.15
C LYS A 116 -7.41 10.88 -10.90
N ARG A 117 -7.42 9.83 -11.74
CA ARG A 117 -8.32 8.69 -11.59
C ARG A 117 -8.14 8.04 -10.21
N LEU A 118 -6.90 7.80 -9.79
CA LEU A 118 -6.60 7.17 -8.52
C LEU A 118 -7.07 8.02 -7.33
N GLN A 119 -6.93 9.34 -7.42
CA GLN A 119 -7.47 10.25 -6.40
C GLN A 119 -9.00 10.19 -6.31
N GLU A 120 -9.71 10.13 -7.45
CA GLU A 120 -11.17 9.96 -7.45
C GLU A 120 -11.59 8.60 -6.85
N VAL A 121 -10.88 7.53 -7.19
CA VAL A 121 -11.06 6.19 -6.59
C VAL A 121 -10.87 6.23 -5.08
N GLY A 122 -9.96 7.06 -4.59
CA GLY A 122 -9.65 7.21 -3.18
C GLY A 122 -10.74 7.90 -2.36
N LYS A 123 -11.61 8.68 -2.97
CA LYS A 123 -12.61 9.51 -2.25
C LYS A 123 -13.47 8.75 -1.25
N PRO A 124 -14.12 7.62 -1.58
CA PRO A 124 -14.94 6.89 -0.62
C PRO A 124 -14.17 6.46 0.63
N PHE A 125 -12.89 6.14 0.48
CA PHE A 125 -12.01 5.71 1.56
C PHE A 125 -11.60 6.88 2.45
N VAL A 126 -11.26 8.01 1.85
CA VAL A 126 -10.94 9.25 2.57
C VAL A 126 -12.15 9.78 3.31
N ASP A 127 -13.34 9.76 2.69
CA ASP A 127 -14.61 10.16 3.31
C ASP A 127 -14.97 9.26 4.50
N ALA A 128 -14.55 7.98 4.46
CA ALA A 128 -14.66 7.04 5.57
C ALA A 128 -13.56 7.22 6.66
N GLY A 129 -12.68 8.22 6.53
CA GLY A 129 -11.62 8.52 7.48
C GLY A 129 -10.35 7.69 7.32
N LEU A 130 -10.17 7.01 6.18
CA LEU A 130 -8.96 6.26 5.89
C LEU A 130 -7.94 7.11 5.13
N THR A 131 -6.66 6.79 5.29
CA THR A 131 -5.63 7.27 4.39
C THR A 131 -5.69 6.48 3.09
N PHE A 132 -5.54 7.17 1.95
CA PHE A 132 -5.49 6.52 0.64
C PHE A 132 -4.29 6.99 -0.16
N GLY A 133 -3.61 6.06 -0.85
CA GLY A 133 -2.41 6.39 -1.60
C GLY A 133 -1.97 5.34 -2.61
N TRP A 134 -0.77 5.58 -3.12
CA TRP A 134 -0.06 4.73 -4.08
C TRP A 134 1.16 4.09 -3.41
N HIS A 135 1.46 2.85 -3.79
CA HIS A 135 2.72 2.18 -3.48
C HIS A 135 3.51 1.96 -4.76
N ASN A 136 4.78 2.33 -4.75
CA ASN A 136 5.63 2.27 -5.93
C ASN A 136 6.38 0.95 -6.10
N HIS A 137 6.69 0.66 -7.38
CA HIS A 137 7.69 -0.30 -7.81
C HIS A 137 8.83 0.43 -8.56
N ASP A 138 9.58 -0.29 -9.38
CA ASP A 138 10.70 0.28 -10.14
C ASP A 138 10.27 1.02 -11.42
N PHE A 139 9.17 0.60 -12.03
CA PHE A 139 8.73 1.16 -13.30
C PHE A 139 8.27 2.61 -13.21
N GLU A 140 7.85 3.07 -12.04
CA GLU A 140 7.42 4.46 -11.83
C GLU A 140 8.59 5.45 -11.84
N PHE A 141 9.82 4.97 -11.74
CA PHE A 141 11.03 5.81 -11.75
C PHE A 141 11.74 5.82 -13.10
N LYS A 142 11.23 5.10 -14.09
CA LYS A 142 11.81 5.12 -15.44
C LYS A 142 11.44 6.42 -16.15
N THR A 143 12.44 7.07 -16.74
CA THR A 143 12.28 8.35 -17.43
C THR A 143 11.38 8.22 -18.66
N LEU A 144 10.36 9.05 -18.75
CA LEU A 144 9.48 9.19 -19.87
C LEU A 144 10.11 10.05 -20.99
N ALA A 145 9.47 10.09 -22.17
CA ALA A 145 9.99 10.81 -23.33
C ALA A 145 10.18 12.32 -23.11
N ASP A 146 9.41 12.92 -22.19
CA ASP A 146 9.50 14.33 -21.81
C ASP A 146 10.51 14.62 -20.67
N GLY A 147 11.18 13.59 -20.16
CA GLY A 147 12.14 13.69 -19.06
C GLY A 147 11.55 13.54 -17.66
N SER A 148 10.22 13.50 -17.51
CA SER A 148 9.55 13.22 -16.25
C SER A 148 9.49 11.72 -15.94
N THR A 149 8.94 11.36 -14.78
CA THR A 149 8.74 9.96 -14.39
C THR A 149 7.26 9.68 -14.12
N PRO A 150 6.80 8.43 -14.27
CA PRO A 150 5.45 8.02 -13.84
C PRO A 150 5.11 8.43 -12.42
N GLN A 151 6.03 8.28 -11.47
CA GLN A 151 5.79 8.65 -10.06
C GLN A 151 5.50 10.14 -9.89
N GLU A 152 6.26 11.01 -10.56
CA GLU A 152 6.00 12.46 -10.56
C GLU A 152 4.61 12.76 -11.10
N GLN A 153 4.24 12.14 -12.22
CA GLN A 153 2.96 12.39 -12.88
C GLN A 153 1.77 11.87 -12.05
N ILE A 154 1.90 10.69 -11.41
CA ILE A 154 0.89 10.17 -10.49
C ILE A 154 0.65 11.15 -9.35
N LEU A 155 1.72 11.61 -8.70
CA LEU A 155 1.62 12.52 -7.57
C LEU A 155 1.14 13.93 -7.98
N ALA A 156 1.48 14.39 -9.18
CA ALA A 156 1.00 15.65 -9.73
C ALA A 156 -0.48 15.59 -10.09
N GLY A 157 -0.93 14.49 -10.71
CA GLY A 157 -2.33 14.25 -11.08
C GLY A 157 -3.25 14.06 -9.87
N GLY A 158 -2.74 13.45 -8.80
CA GLY A 158 -3.44 13.23 -7.54
C GLY A 158 -2.80 14.00 -6.38
N PRO A 159 -3.03 15.32 -6.24
CA PRO A 159 -2.33 16.15 -5.25
C PRO A 159 -2.61 15.77 -3.79
N ASP A 160 -3.69 15.06 -3.50
CA ASP A 160 -4.05 14.61 -2.15
C ASP A 160 -3.64 13.16 -1.87
N LEU A 161 -3.25 12.39 -2.90
CA LEU A 161 -2.78 11.02 -2.74
C LEU A 161 -1.62 10.95 -1.76
N LYS A 162 -1.65 10.00 -0.86
CA LYS A 162 -0.52 9.65 -0.01
C LYS A 162 0.39 8.66 -0.73
N TRP A 163 1.58 8.49 -0.19
CA TRP A 163 2.57 7.62 -0.77
C TRP A 163 3.11 6.65 0.28
N GLU A 164 3.04 5.38 -0.03
CA GLU A 164 3.82 4.35 0.65
C GLU A 164 5.09 4.12 -0.16
N ALA A 165 6.20 4.68 0.34
CA ALA A 165 7.47 4.68 -0.37
C ALA A 165 8.21 3.35 -0.17
N ASP A 166 8.40 2.59 -1.24
CA ASP A 166 9.26 1.42 -1.23
C ASP A 166 10.68 1.81 -1.68
N ILE A 167 11.58 1.87 -0.72
CA ILE A 167 12.94 2.38 -0.92
C ILE A 167 13.76 1.47 -1.85
N ALA A 168 13.63 0.16 -1.73
CA ALA A 168 14.35 -0.78 -2.57
C ALA A 168 13.89 -0.69 -4.04
N TRP A 169 12.61 -0.47 -4.28
CA TRP A 169 12.09 -0.27 -5.63
C TRP A 169 12.51 1.07 -6.24
N ILE A 170 12.67 2.14 -5.45
CA ILE A 170 13.24 3.40 -5.93
C ILE A 170 14.65 3.17 -6.45
N VAL A 171 15.50 2.53 -5.63
CA VAL A 171 16.88 2.20 -6.01
C VAL A 171 16.94 1.29 -7.26
N ARG A 172 16.07 0.27 -7.32
CA ARG A 172 15.96 -0.62 -8.48
C ARG A 172 15.46 0.10 -9.74
N GLY A 173 14.71 1.17 -9.57
CA GLY A 173 14.29 2.09 -10.62
C GLY A 173 15.40 3.01 -11.14
N ASP A 174 16.65 2.89 -10.62
CA ASP A 174 17.80 3.73 -10.88
C ASP A 174 17.60 5.18 -10.39
N ALA A 175 16.77 5.39 -9.36
CA ALA A 175 16.51 6.68 -8.75
C ALA A 175 17.13 6.78 -7.35
N ASP A 176 17.46 8.01 -6.93
CA ASP A 176 17.98 8.29 -5.60
C ASP A 176 16.86 8.48 -4.59
N PRO A 177 16.70 7.57 -3.60
CA PRO A 177 15.62 7.67 -2.62
C PRO A 177 15.70 8.93 -1.75
N PHE A 178 16.89 9.46 -1.49
CA PHE A 178 17.04 10.67 -0.67
C PHE A 178 16.44 11.89 -1.37
N SER A 179 16.70 12.05 -2.67
CA SER A 179 16.12 13.13 -3.48
C SER A 179 14.58 13.04 -3.52
N TRP A 180 14.04 11.83 -3.61
CA TRP A 180 12.60 11.60 -3.60
C TRP A 180 11.97 11.90 -2.24
N ILE A 181 12.62 11.50 -1.14
CA ILE A 181 12.16 11.81 0.23
C ILE A 181 12.22 13.32 0.49
N GLU A 182 13.27 14.01 0.04
CA GLU A 182 13.37 15.45 0.18
C GLU A 182 12.24 16.18 -0.56
N SER A 183 11.93 15.75 -1.79
CA SER A 183 10.93 16.40 -2.65
C SER A 183 9.50 16.07 -2.24
N TYR A 184 9.22 14.83 -1.82
CA TYR A 184 7.87 14.32 -1.62
C TYR A 184 7.60 13.78 -0.22
N GLY A 185 8.50 13.97 0.74
CA GLY A 185 8.40 13.42 2.11
C GLY A 185 7.09 13.73 2.82
N LYS A 186 6.47 14.89 2.56
CA LYS A 186 5.16 15.27 3.12
C LYS A 186 3.99 14.39 2.62
N ARG A 187 4.20 13.65 1.54
CA ARG A 187 3.23 12.71 0.97
C ARG A 187 3.40 11.30 1.55
N ILE A 188 4.58 11.00 2.08
CA ILE A 188 4.93 9.68 2.61
C ILE A 188 4.21 9.46 3.94
N THR A 189 3.44 8.40 4.04
CA THR A 189 2.70 8.00 5.23
C THR A 189 3.04 6.58 5.68
N ALA A 190 3.71 5.81 4.85
CA ALA A 190 4.33 4.53 5.17
C ALA A 190 5.58 4.31 4.31
N VAL A 191 6.47 3.44 4.77
CA VAL A 191 7.71 3.13 4.07
C VAL A 191 7.94 1.61 4.08
N HIS A 192 8.25 1.05 2.92
CA HIS A 192 8.81 -0.29 2.83
C HIS A 192 10.33 -0.23 2.82
N VAL A 193 10.94 -0.81 3.86
CA VAL A 193 12.38 -0.99 3.98
C VAL A 193 12.70 -2.45 3.74
N LYS A 194 13.38 -2.73 2.65
CA LYS A 194 13.81 -4.09 2.26
C LYS A 194 15.11 -4.03 1.45
N ASP A 195 15.83 -5.12 1.42
CA ASP A 195 17.06 -5.36 0.66
C ASP A 195 16.81 -6.10 -0.66
#